data_3240082180771c73911571d807e88c4b
#
_entry.id   3240082180771c73911571d807e88c4b
#
_cell.length_a   1.000
_cell.length_b   1.000
_cell.length_c   1.000
_cell.angle_alpha   90.00
_cell.angle_beta   90.00
_cell.angle_gamma   90.00
#
_symmetry.space_group_name_H-M   'P 1'
#
loop_
_entity.id
_entity.type
_entity.pdbx_description
1 polymer ?
#
loop_
_entity_poly.entity_id
_entity_poly.type
_entity_poly.pdbx_seq_one_letter_code
_entity_poly.pdbx_strand_id
1 'polypeptide(L)'
;IKLVKGCKVLEVPQLVTQQYTKGLGPTVSGIDEALGEYEYIEKTSFSSLGEQAFVDALEKTGRKTVILAGIESHVCVQQTALDLLEKGYGVFLVVDCVSSRSSYDKKYALKRMANAGVTNTTCEAVLFELCKGSREPGFKEISSLVK
;
A
#
# COMPACT_ATOMS: atom_id res chain seq x y z
N ILE A 1 -5.82 1.55 8.64
CA ILE A 1 -5.96 2.89 9.24
C ILE A 1 -4.61 3.39 9.76
N LYS A 2 -3.91 2.67 10.65
CA LYS A 2 -2.61 3.11 11.22
C LYS A 2 -1.59 3.46 10.14
N LEU A 3 -1.43 2.61 9.11
CA LEU A 3 -0.50 2.87 8.00
C LEU A 3 -0.82 4.18 7.27
N VAL A 4 -2.09 4.40 6.91
CA VAL A 4 -2.53 5.63 6.21
C VAL A 4 -2.21 6.88 7.03
N LYS A 5 -2.57 6.87 8.34
CA LYS A 5 -2.29 7.98 9.25
C LYS A 5 -0.79 8.20 9.44
N GLY A 6 -0.01 7.13 9.59
CA GLY A 6 1.44 7.21 9.75
C GLY A 6 2.14 7.76 8.50
N CYS A 7 1.71 7.34 7.32
CA CYS A 7 2.21 7.90 6.06
C CYS A 7 1.91 9.40 5.93
N LYS A 8 0.75 9.88 6.42
CA LYS A 8 0.46 11.32 6.47
C LYS A 8 1.42 12.07 7.39
N VAL A 9 1.62 11.55 8.62
CA VAL A 9 2.55 12.16 9.58
C VAL A 9 3.97 12.28 9.02
N LEU A 10 4.39 11.29 8.25
CA LEU A 10 5.72 11.21 7.64
C LEU A 10 5.80 11.79 6.22
N GLU A 11 4.73 12.45 5.75
CA GLU A 11 4.64 13.07 4.43
C GLU A 11 4.97 12.10 3.27
N VAL A 12 4.59 10.83 3.42
CA VAL A 12 4.72 9.82 2.37
C VAL A 12 3.53 9.97 1.40
N PRO A 13 3.78 10.20 0.09
CA PRO A 13 2.70 10.27 -0.90
C PRO A 13 1.85 9.00 -0.91
N GLN A 14 0.54 9.15 -0.98
CA GLN A 14 -0.41 8.05 -1.00
C GLN A 14 -1.19 8.06 -2.31
N LEU A 15 -1.15 6.96 -3.04
CA LEU A 15 -1.96 6.72 -4.23
C LEU A 15 -3.06 5.72 -3.88
N VAL A 16 -4.30 6.12 -4.10
CA VAL A 16 -5.48 5.30 -3.78
C VAL A 16 -6.10 4.80 -5.07
N THR A 17 -6.35 3.49 -5.14
CA THR A 17 -7.06 2.89 -6.28
C THR A 17 -8.35 2.24 -5.81
N GLN A 18 -9.41 2.34 -6.62
CA GLN A 18 -10.67 1.64 -6.41
C GLN A 18 -10.97 0.72 -7.60
N GLN A 19 -11.35 -0.52 -7.28
CA GLN A 19 -11.65 -1.52 -8.28
C GLN A 19 -13.13 -1.45 -8.65
N TYR A 20 -13.45 -1.05 -9.89
CA TYR A 20 -14.82 -1.08 -10.42
C TYR A 20 -15.85 -0.63 -9.37
N THR A 21 -15.75 0.63 -8.95
CA THR A 21 -16.51 1.20 -7.83
C THR A 21 -18.03 1.00 -7.97
N LYS A 22 -18.55 1.05 -9.20
CA LYS A 22 -19.99 0.83 -9.48
C LYS A 22 -20.46 -0.57 -9.04
N GLY A 23 -19.59 -1.58 -9.11
CA GLY A 23 -19.95 -2.97 -8.78
C GLY A 23 -19.46 -3.42 -7.40
N LEU A 24 -18.30 -2.93 -6.95
CA LEU A 24 -17.66 -3.37 -5.71
C LEU A 24 -17.77 -2.35 -4.57
N GLY A 25 -18.26 -1.16 -4.85
CA GLY A 25 -18.38 -0.09 -3.88
C GLY A 25 -17.11 0.74 -3.70
N PRO A 26 -17.21 1.85 -2.95
CA PRO A 26 -16.08 2.74 -2.66
C PRO A 26 -15.15 2.17 -1.59
N THR A 27 -14.07 2.89 -1.33
CA THR A 27 -13.21 2.68 -0.16
C THR A 27 -14.05 2.63 1.12
N VAL A 28 -13.78 1.67 2.00
CA VAL A 28 -14.52 1.49 3.25
C VAL A 28 -14.35 2.70 4.19
N SER A 29 -15.39 3.04 4.93
CA SER A 29 -15.49 4.29 5.72
C SER A 29 -14.28 4.54 6.63
N GLY A 30 -13.79 3.53 7.35
CA GLY A 30 -12.64 3.70 8.25
C GLY A 30 -11.32 4.05 7.55
N ILE A 31 -11.13 3.61 6.30
CA ILE A 31 -9.99 4.00 5.48
C ILE A 31 -10.24 5.37 4.84
N ASP A 32 -11.44 5.60 4.34
CA ASP A 32 -11.90 6.86 3.77
C ASP A 32 -11.71 8.03 4.76
N GLU A 33 -12.19 7.87 6.00
CA GLU A 33 -11.98 8.83 7.07
C GLU A 33 -10.48 9.06 7.40
N ALA A 34 -9.68 8.00 7.40
CA ALA A 34 -8.24 8.10 7.63
C ALA A 34 -7.52 8.83 6.50
N LEU A 35 -7.96 8.63 5.26
CA LEU A 35 -7.46 9.35 4.07
C LEU A 35 -7.90 10.82 4.08
N GLY A 36 -9.11 11.16 4.55
CA GLY A 36 -9.66 12.51 4.52
C GLY A 36 -9.94 12.98 3.10
N GLU A 37 -9.50 14.17 2.70
CA GLU A 37 -9.60 14.62 1.32
C GLU A 37 -8.52 13.94 0.47
N TYR A 38 -8.94 13.19 -0.56
CA TYR A 38 -8.06 12.49 -1.48
C TYR A 38 -8.75 12.27 -2.84
N GLU A 39 -7.94 12.07 -3.86
CA GLU A 39 -8.39 11.56 -5.15
C GLU A 39 -8.09 10.06 -5.25
N TYR A 40 -8.96 9.32 -5.91
CA TYR A 40 -8.71 7.91 -6.21
C TYR A 40 -8.65 7.66 -7.71
N ILE A 41 -7.95 6.61 -8.07
CA ILE A 41 -7.85 6.15 -9.46
C ILE A 41 -8.79 4.95 -9.62
N GLU A 42 -9.81 5.12 -10.42
CA GLU A 42 -10.70 4.03 -10.82
C GLU A 42 -9.94 3.04 -11.68
N LYS A 43 -10.11 1.75 -11.45
CA LYS A 43 -9.48 0.72 -12.28
C LYS A 43 -10.38 -0.48 -12.53
N THR A 44 -10.21 -1.10 -13.69
CA THR A 44 -10.81 -2.38 -14.05
C THR A 44 -9.76 -3.49 -14.17
N SER A 45 -8.52 -3.15 -14.49
CA SER A 45 -7.37 -4.05 -14.40
C SER A 45 -7.14 -4.49 -12.95
N PHE A 46 -6.62 -5.69 -12.72
CA PHE A 46 -6.27 -6.12 -11.36
C PHE A 46 -5.00 -5.43 -10.90
N SER A 47 -3.95 -5.43 -11.71
CA SER A 47 -2.76 -4.63 -11.45
C SER A 47 -3.06 -3.14 -11.61
N SER A 48 -2.61 -2.32 -10.65
CA SER A 48 -2.71 -0.87 -10.76
C SER A 48 -1.90 -0.32 -11.93
N LEU A 49 -0.85 -1.02 -12.37
CA LEU A 49 -0.05 -0.61 -13.53
C LEU A 49 -0.76 -0.81 -14.87
N GLY A 50 -1.90 -1.49 -14.89
CA GLY A 50 -2.80 -1.54 -16.04
C GLY A 50 -3.54 -0.22 -16.32
N GLU A 51 -3.50 0.74 -15.40
CA GLU A 51 -4.13 2.05 -15.54
C GLU A 51 -3.06 3.13 -15.73
N GLN A 52 -3.10 3.80 -16.88
CA GLN A 52 -2.10 4.84 -17.20
C GLN A 52 -2.09 5.97 -16.16
N ALA A 53 -3.27 6.36 -15.65
CA ALA A 53 -3.37 7.38 -14.61
C ALA A 53 -2.61 7.02 -13.32
N PHE A 54 -2.54 5.72 -12.97
CA PHE A 54 -1.74 5.27 -11.84
C PHE A 54 -0.25 5.35 -12.14
N VAL A 55 0.16 4.93 -13.33
CA VAL A 55 1.57 5.01 -13.76
C VAL A 55 2.06 6.46 -13.73
N ASP A 56 1.29 7.38 -14.32
CA ASP A 56 1.62 8.81 -14.37
C ASP A 56 1.71 9.42 -12.96
N ALA A 57 0.75 9.08 -12.10
CA ALA A 57 0.75 9.55 -10.71
C ALA A 57 1.95 9.01 -9.92
N LEU A 58 2.31 7.73 -10.10
CA LEU A 58 3.46 7.11 -9.45
C LEU A 58 4.77 7.76 -9.93
N GLU A 59 4.95 7.92 -11.22
CA GLU A 59 6.14 8.56 -11.80
C GLU A 59 6.30 10.01 -11.32
N LYS A 60 5.20 10.76 -11.23
CA LYS A 60 5.18 12.13 -10.72
C LYS A 60 5.70 12.23 -9.27
N THR A 61 5.58 11.18 -8.46
CA THR A 61 6.15 11.17 -7.09
C THR A 61 7.67 11.18 -7.09
N GLY A 62 8.32 10.75 -8.16
CA GLY A 62 9.77 10.55 -8.25
C GLY A 62 10.31 9.43 -7.37
N ARG A 63 9.45 8.70 -6.67
CA ARG A 63 9.87 7.61 -5.75
C ARG A 63 10.24 6.36 -6.52
N LYS A 64 11.21 5.61 -6.00
CA LYS A 64 11.69 4.33 -6.57
C LYS A 64 11.31 3.13 -5.71
N THR A 65 10.69 3.36 -4.58
CA THR A 65 10.21 2.32 -3.66
C THR A 65 8.73 2.54 -3.40
N VAL A 66 7.96 1.48 -3.44
CA VAL A 66 6.50 1.48 -3.22
C VAL A 66 6.16 0.58 -2.04
N ILE A 67 5.34 1.10 -1.14
CA ILE A 67 4.78 0.35 -0.02
C ILE A 67 3.35 -0.04 -0.39
N LEU A 68 3.05 -1.32 -0.40
CA LEU A 68 1.74 -1.87 -0.78
C LEU A 68 0.93 -2.30 0.44
N ALA A 69 -0.36 -1.95 0.40
CA ALA A 69 -1.38 -2.40 1.33
C ALA A 69 -2.72 -2.53 0.60
N GLY A 70 -3.67 -3.23 1.19
CA GLY A 70 -5.03 -3.35 0.66
C GLY A 70 -5.47 -4.77 0.33
N ILE A 71 -6.45 -4.91 -0.54
CA ILE A 71 -7.11 -6.16 -0.92
C ILE A 71 -7.32 -6.26 -2.44
N GLU A 72 -7.39 -7.48 -3.01
CA GLU A 72 -7.09 -8.74 -2.32
C GLU A 72 -5.61 -9.09 -2.53
N SER A 73 -4.97 -9.66 -1.51
CA SER A 73 -3.54 -9.99 -1.53
C SER A 73 -3.13 -10.85 -2.72
N HIS A 74 -3.97 -11.83 -3.09
CA HIS A 74 -3.71 -12.82 -4.15
C HIS A 74 -4.16 -12.39 -5.55
N VAL A 75 -4.78 -11.23 -5.68
CA VAL A 75 -5.25 -10.70 -6.96
C VAL A 75 -4.58 -9.37 -7.26
N CYS A 76 -5.18 -8.26 -6.84
CA CYS A 76 -4.73 -6.91 -7.20
C CYS A 76 -3.36 -6.58 -6.59
N VAL A 77 -3.16 -6.90 -5.31
CA VAL A 77 -1.90 -6.59 -4.60
C VAL A 77 -0.74 -7.37 -5.21
N GLN A 78 -0.91 -8.68 -5.40
CA GLN A 78 0.13 -9.54 -5.97
C GLN A 78 0.51 -9.11 -7.40
N GLN A 79 -0.48 -8.88 -8.27
CA GLN A 79 -0.21 -8.48 -9.64
C GLN A 79 0.48 -7.11 -9.69
N THR A 80 0.01 -6.14 -8.91
CA THR A 80 0.65 -4.83 -8.81
C THR A 80 2.10 -4.95 -8.31
N ALA A 81 2.35 -5.79 -7.30
CA ALA A 81 3.68 -6.00 -6.75
C ALA A 81 4.66 -6.58 -7.79
N LEU A 82 4.21 -7.59 -8.55
CA LEU A 82 5.04 -8.23 -9.58
C LEU A 82 5.35 -7.28 -10.73
N ASP A 83 4.36 -6.52 -11.19
CA ASP A 83 4.55 -5.54 -12.27
C ASP A 83 5.47 -4.39 -11.83
N LEU A 84 5.37 -3.94 -10.57
CA LEU A 84 6.28 -2.93 -10.00
C LEU A 84 7.73 -3.43 -9.99
N LEU A 85 7.97 -4.69 -9.56
CA LEU A 85 9.30 -5.29 -9.61
C LEU A 85 9.84 -5.36 -11.05
N GLU A 86 9.01 -5.75 -12.01
CA GLU A 86 9.38 -5.81 -13.43
C GLU A 86 9.76 -4.42 -13.98
N LYS A 87 9.12 -3.36 -13.48
CA LYS A 87 9.45 -1.97 -13.79
C LYS A 87 10.66 -1.42 -13.01
N GLY A 88 11.30 -2.23 -12.18
CA GLY A 88 12.51 -1.86 -11.44
C GLY A 88 12.26 -1.08 -10.15
N TYR A 89 11.04 -1.05 -9.63
CA TYR A 89 10.75 -0.48 -8.31
C TYR A 89 11.16 -1.42 -7.18
N GLY A 90 11.64 -0.87 -6.07
CA GLY A 90 11.66 -1.58 -4.79
C GLY A 90 10.22 -1.72 -4.27
N VAL A 91 9.84 -2.91 -3.79
CA VAL A 91 8.48 -3.16 -3.32
C VAL A 91 8.50 -3.71 -1.91
N PHE A 92 7.79 -3.01 -1.02
CA PHE A 92 7.51 -3.45 0.35
C PHE A 92 6.05 -3.82 0.49
N LEU A 93 5.76 -4.98 1.06
CA LEU A 93 4.40 -5.43 1.37
C LEU A 93 4.17 -5.39 2.87
N VAL A 94 3.16 -4.63 3.30
CA VAL A 94 2.78 -4.53 4.72
C VAL A 94 1.81 -5.67 5.04
N VAL A 95 2.34 -6.79 5.53
CA VAL A 95 1.62 -8.08 5.61
C VAL A 95 0.42 -8.08 6.57
N ASP A 96 0.42 -7.20 7.56
CA ASP A 96 -0.70 -6.95 8.48
C ASP A 96 -1.68 -5.88 8.00
N CYS A 97 -1.39 -5.24 6.85
CA CYS A 97 -2.27 -4.29 6.16
C CYS A 97 -2.79 -4.82 4.81
N VAL A 98 -2.67 -6.11 4.56
CA VAL A 98 -3.25 -6.78 3.39
C VAL A 98 -4.15 -7.93 3.82
N SER A 99 -5.17 -8.23 3.03
CA SER A 99 -6.08 -9.34 3.29
C SER A 99 -6.55 -10.00 2.01
N SER A 100 -7.14 -11.16 2.17
CA SER A 100 -7.88 -11.90 1.15
C SER A 100 -9.07 -12.59 1.80
N ARG A 101 -10.14 -12.78 1.05
CA ARG A 101 -11.33 -13.54 1.50
C ARG A 101 -11.01 -14.98 1.92
N SER A 102 -9.93 -15.55 1.39
CA SER A 102 -9.38 -16.85 1.77
C SER A 102 -8.01 -16.67 2.43
N SER A 103 -7.83 -17.17 3.64
CA SER A 103 -6.55 -17.16 4.35
C SER A 103 -5.49 -18.01 3.65
N TYR A 104 -5.92 -19.06 2.95
CA TYR A 104 -5.06 -19.91 2.15
C TYR A 104 -4.47 -19.14 0.97
N ASP A 105 -5.32 -18.40 0.24
CA ASP A 105 -4.86 -17.58 -0.88
C ASP A 105 -3.93 -16.45 -0.41
N LYS A 106 -4.25 -15.79 0.71
CA LYS A 106 -3.35 -14.80 1.33
C LYS A 106 -1.98 -15.41 1.59
N LYS A 107 -1.92 -16.58 2.26
CA LYS A 107 -0.67 -17.26 2.60
C LYS A 107 0.21 -17.50 1.37
N TYR A 108 -0.36 -18.03 0.30
CA TYR A 108 0.40 -18.33 -0.93
C TYR A 108 0.77 -17.06 -1.70
N ALA A 109 -0.07 -16.03 -1.70
CA ALA A 109 0.25 -14.74 -2.29
C ALA A 109 1.48 -14.11 -1.62
N LEU A 110 1.51 -14.06 -0.29
CA LEU A 110 2.66 -13.52 0.46
C LEU A 110 3.94 -14.29 0.16
N LYS A 111 3.87 -15.63 0.13
CA LYS A 111 5.01 -16.48 -0.21
C LYS A 111 5.51 -16.24 -1.64
N ARG A 112 4.58 -16.14 -2.61
CA ARG A 112 4.93 -15.88 -4.01
C ARG A 112 5.60 -14.53 -4.18
N MET A 113 5.04 -13.48 -3.58
CA MET A 113 5.60 -12.13 -3.65
C MET A 113 7.00 -12.08 -3.02
N ALA A 114 7.20 -12.68 -1.85
CA ALA A 114 8.51 -12.74 -1.20
C ALA A 114 9.54 -13.47 -2.07
N ASN A 115 9.18 -14.60 -2.68
CA ASN A 115 10.07 -15.34 -3.58
C ASN A 115 10.40 -14.55 -4.86
N ALA A 116 9.57 -13.63 -5.28
CA ALA A 116 9.80 -12.77 -6.43
C ALA A 116 10.68 -11.54 -6.11
N GLY A 117 10.96 -11.27 -4.83
CA GLY A 117 11.80 -10.15 -4.42
C GLY A 117 11.07 -9.01 -3.71
N VAL A 118 9.78 -9.20 -3.38
CA VAL A 118 9.04 -8.26 -2.54
C VAL A 118 9.51 -8.38 -1.10
N THR A 119 9.82 -7.27 -0.46
CA THR A 119 10.19 -7.23 0.96
C THR A 119 8.93 -7.22 1.83
N ASN A 120 8.73 -8.26 2.62
CA ASN A 120 7.66 -8.32 3.61
C ASN A 120 8.03 -7.51 4.85
N THR A 121 7.10 -6.68 5.34
CA THR A 121 7.24 -5.88 6.55
C THR A 121 5.89 -5.81 7.29
N THR A 122 5.88 -5.21 8.48
CA THR A 122 4.65 -4.91 9.22
C THR A 122 4.41 -3.40 9.28
N CYS A 123 3.18 -3.00 9.63
CA CYS A 123 2.81 -1.60 9.73
C CYS A 123 3.73 -0.84 10.72
N GLU A 124 3.93 -1.38 11.91
CA GLU A 124 4.81 -0.76 12.90
C GLU A 124 6.25 -0.69 12.42
N ALA A 125 6.80 -1.78 11.89
CA ALA A 125 8.18 -1.84 11.42
C ALA A 125 8.44 -0.80 10.33
N VAL A 126 7.61 -0.74 9.29
CA VAL A 126 7.81 0.20 8.19
C VAL A 126 7.63 1.66 8.61
N LEU A 127 6.72 1.95 9.54
CA LEU A 127 6.54 3.32 10.05
C LEU A 127 7.77 3.79 10.86
N PHE A 128 8.36 2.94 11.68
CA PHE A 128 9.60 3.27 12.37
C PHE A 128 10.81 3.33 11.44
N GLU A 129 10.87 2.48 10.42
CA GLU A 129 11.91 2.54 9.38
C GLU A 129 11.87 3.87 8.61
N LEU A 130 10.68 4.34 8.24
CA LEU A 130 10.48 5.64 7.61
C LEU A 130 10.78 6.80 8.55
N CYS A 131 10.42 6.70 9.82
CA CYS A 131 10.69 7.71 10.86
C CYS A 131 12.16 7.82 11.20
N LYS A 132 12.94 6.75 11.07
CA LYS A 132 14.40 6.66 11.28
C LYS A 132 14.89 6.79 12.73
N GLY A 133 14.27 7.57 13.58
CA GLY A 133 14.80 7.75 14.94
C GLY A 133 13.85 8.45 15.90
N SER A 134 14.10 8.27 17.20
CA SER A 134 13.26 8.82 18.26
C SER A 134 13.37 10.34 18.45
N ARG A 135 14.29 10.99 17.76
CA ARG A 135 14.47 12.45 17.76
C ARG A 135 13.99 13.10 16.47
N GLU A 136 13.54 12.31 15.51
CA GLU A 136 13.07 12.79 14.21
C GLU A 136 11.66 13.37 14.30
N PRO A 137 11.31 14.31 13.40
CA PRO A 137 9.95 14.81 13.28
C PRO A 137 8.94 13.68 13.08
N GLY A 138 7.78 13.76 13.72
CA GLY A 138 6.72 12.74 13.61
C GLY A 138 6.89 11.53 14.56
N PHE A 139 8.05 11.37 15.24
CA PHE A 139 8.26 10.20 16.09
C PHE A 139 7.20 10.04 17.18
N LYS A 140 6.84 11.13 17.87
CA LYS A 140 5.85 11.07 18.97
C LYS A 140 4.50 10.61 18.48
N GLU A 141 4.07 11.11 17.33
CA GLU A 141 2.83 10.78 16.66
C GLU A 141 2.84 9.32 16.21
N ILE A 142 3.92 8.86 15.56
CA ILE A 142 4.08 7.44 15.16
C ILE A 142 4.07 6.53 16.39
N SER A 143 4.85 6.85 17.42
CA SER A 143 4.90 6.06 18.66
C SER A 143 3.52 5.97 19.36
N SER A 144 2.72 7.02 19.30
CA SER A 144 1.34 7.02 19.82
C SER A 144 0.39 6.21 18.95
N LEU A 145 0.57 6.25 17.63
CA LEU A 145 -0.31 5.62 16.65
C LEU A 145 -0.21 4.08 16.67
N VAL A 146 0.97 3.54 16.94
CA VAL A 146 1.22 2.08 16.89
C VAL A 146 0.89 1.36 18.19
N LYS A 147 0.84 2.07 19.31
CA LYS A 147 0.36 1.55 20.60
C LYS A 147 -1.14 1.26 20.56
#